data_b134dffd9134afe28ed31e3fd4231b06
#
_entry.id   b134dffd9134afe28ed31e3fd4231b06
#
_cell.length_a   1.000
_cell.length_b   1.000
_cell.length_c   1.000
_cell.angle_alpha   90.00
_cell.angle_beta   90.00
_cell.angle_gamma   90.00
#
_symmetry.space_group_name_H-M   'P 1'
#
loop_
_entity.id
_entity.type
_entity.pdbx_description
1 polymer ?
#
loop_
_entity_poly.entity_id
_entity_poly.type
_entity_poly.pdbx_seq_one_letter_code
_entity_poly.pdbx_strand_id
1 'polypeptide(L)'
;MLRISVRHRNAAIALGTTATAVAVGSMYADKRNVSMEKKIPTPVNIGKKTIPSRADQLLKLSKGDQYDVLVIGGGATGCGAALDAQMRGLNTALIERGDFASETSGRSTKLIWAGIRYIATGFAALLRFRNLTRPIDALSDFKGEFKMVLGAHKERRILLDNNPHLTNWVPIAVPMKTWTIWPAPMGHPLFSIMPLVLPAVFKFYDSLCGFTCPPSHLMSSSRARRKFPQLEEDVKYVSVFYEGQHNDARTATCIGLTAAEEGATVANHTEMIGTIHENGDSGKVIGIKVRDNLSGKEFDVYAKAIIFAGGPFTDGLRKMEQPDCKAAVAGAAGSHIVLPGYYAPDGMGLLDMNTSDGRFLFFLPWQGSTLVGTTDRKEDAVSSPQPPEDEIKWLLSEAEKYLSPDLKVRRSDVLSAWQGYRPLARDPHAPPG
;
A
#
# COMPACT_ATOMS: atom_id res chain seq x y z
N MET A 1 19.57 4.60 -49.84
CA MET A 1 18.98 3.26 -49.63
C MET A 1 19.68 2.60 -48.43
N LEU A 2 19.06 2.67 -47.23
CA LEU A 2 19.61 1.99 -46.05
C LEU A 2 19.24 0.51 -46.11
N ARG A 3 20.21 -0.36 -46.22
CA ARG A 3 20.03 -1.81 -46.04
C ARG A 3 19.84 -2.07 -44.54
N ILE A 4 18.60 -2.23 -44.12
CA ILE A 4 18.29 -2.78 -42.79
C ILE A 4 18.74 -4.23 -42.77
N SER A 5 19.70 -4.55 -41.89
CA SER A 5 20.30 -5.89 -41.77
C SER A 5 19.23 -6.92 -41.46
N VAL A 6 19.34 -8.12 -42.05
CA VAL A 6 18.43 -9.27 -41.84
C VAL A 6 18.25 -9.61 -40.35
N ARG A 7 19.25 -9.36 -39.52
CA ARG A 7 19.22 -9.54 -38.06
C ARG A 7 18.16 -8.65 -37.38
N HIS A 8 18.03 -7.39 -37.80
CA HIS A 8 17.03 -6.48 -37.19
C HIS A 8 15.60 -6.81 -37.64
N ARG A 9 15.45 -7.35 -38.84
CA ARG A 9 14.12 -7.80 -39.35
C ARG A 9 13.64 -9.05 -38.61
N ASN A 10 14.54 -10.00 -38.30
CA ASN A 10 14.19 -11.20 -37.54
C ASN A 10 13.89 -10.90 -36.06
N ALA A 11 14.58 -9.92 -35.44
CA ALA A 11 14.28 -9.47 -34.10
C ALA A 11 12.91 -8.75 -34.01
N ALA A 12 12.57 -7.92 -34.99
CA ALA A 12 11.27 -7.27 -35.08
C ALA A 12 10.11 -8.25 -35.30
N ILE A 13 10.34 -9.29 -36.12
CA ILE A 13 9.36 -10.38 -36.35
C ILE A 13 9.21 -11.23 -35.07
N ALA A 14 10.30 -11.57 -34.38
CA ALA A 14 10.24 -12.32 -33.13
C ALA A 14 9.51 -11.55 -32.01
N LEU A 15 9.73 -10.23 -31.91
CA LEU A 15 9.00 -9.37 -30.96
C LEU A 15 7.50 -9.25 -31.32
N GLY A 16 7.19 -9.16 -32.62
CA GLY A 16 5.81 -9.12 -33.09
C GLY A 16 5.05 -10.43 -32.84
N THR A 17 5.70 -11.58 -33.10
CA THR A 17 5.10 -12.91 -32.87
C THR A 17 4.92 -13.24 -31.39
N THR A 18 5.87 -12.86 -30.53
CA THR A 18 5.72 -12.99 -29.07
C THR A 18 4.62 -12.10 -28.51
N ALA A 19 4.51 -10.85 -28.94
CA ALA A 19 3.43 -9.95 -28.52
C ALA A 19 2.06 -10.48 -28.96
N THR A 20 1.95 -11.01 -30.19
CA THR A 20 0.71 -11.60 -30.70
C THR A 20 0.36 -12.91 -29.96
N ALA A 21 1.32 -13.77 -29.68
CA ALA A 21 1.10 -15.02 -28.92
C ALA A 21 0.70 -14.73 -27.47
N VAL A 22 1.29 -13.70 -26.83
CA VAL A 22 0.91 -13.25 -25.49
C VAL A 22 -0.50 -12.65 -25.49
N ALA A 23 -0.86 -11.85 -26.48
CA ALA A 23 -2.21 -11.30 -26.63
C ALA A 23 -3.27 -12.39 -26.84
N VAL A 24 -3.01 -13.35 -27.72
CA VAL A 24 -3.90 -14.49 -27.97
C VAL A 24 -4.01 -15.39 -26.75
N GLY A 25 -2.90 -15.70 -26.07
CA GLY A 25 -2.90 -16.46 -24.82
C GLY A 25 -3.68 -15.76 -23.71
N SER A 26 -3.59 -14.42 -23.64
CA SER A 26 -4.33 -13.59 -22.69
C SER A 26 -5.84 -13.59 -22.98
N MET A 27 -6.26 -13.57 -24.25
CA MET A 27 -7.68 -13.68 -24.64
C MET A 27 -8.27 -15.07 -24.33
N TYR A 28 -7.46 -16.14 -24.41
CA TYR A 28 -7.88 -17.48 -24.04
C TYR A 28 -7.98 -17.68 -22.52
N ALA A 29 -7.09 -17.05 -21.73
CA ALA A 29 -7.15 -17.11 -20.28
C ALA A 29 -8.44 -16.49 -19.70
N ASP A 30 -8.97 -15.47 -20.38
CA ASP A 30 -10.23 -14.81 -19.98
C ASP A 30 -11.47 -15.70 -20.16
N LYS A 31 -11.43 -16.72 -21.02
CA LYS A 31 -12.54 -17.69 -21.19
C LYS A 31 -12.63 -18.70 -20.04
N ARG A 32 -11.58 -18.89 -19.27
CA ARG A 32 -11.59 -19.67 -18.05
C ARG A 32 -11.89 -18.73 -16.88
N ASN A 33 -13.14 -18.37 -16.67
CA ASN A 33 -13.61 -17.97 -15.34
C ASN A 33 -13.44 -19.20 -14.44
N VAL A 34 -12.24 -19.40 -13.95
CA VAL A 34 -12.05 -20.24 -12.78
C VAL A 34 -12.63 -19.42 -11.66
N SER A 35 -13.87 -19.71 -11.26
CA SER A 35 -14.35 -19.38 -9.94
C SER A 35 -13.33 -20.03 -9.00
N MET A 36 -12.36 -19.25 -8.53
CA MET A 36 -11.55 -19.67 -7.40
C MET A 36 -12.50 -19.62 -6.20
N GLU A 37 -13.32 -20.64 -6.04
CA GLU A 37 -13.91 -20.95 -4.74
C GLU A 37 -12.73 -21.09 -3.79
N LYS A 38 -12.52 -20.07 -2.96
CA LYS A 38 -11.59 -20.17 -1.86
C LYS A 38 -12.04 -21.39 -1.05
N LYS A 39 -11.25 -22.47 -1.05
CA LYS A 39 -11.38 -23.49 -0.03
C LYS A 39 -11.08 -22.77 1.30
N ILE A 40 -12.13 -22.39 2.00
CA ILE A 40 -12.02 -21.89 3.36
C ILE A 40 -11.40 -23.07 4.14
N PRO A 41 -10.20 -22.90 4.72
CA PRO A 41 -9.61 -23.97 5.53
C PRO A 41 -10.63 -24.34 6.60
N THR A 42 -10.82 -25.63 6.81
CA THR A 42 -11.65 -26.13 7.91
C THR A 42 -11.14 -25.45 9.19
N PRO A 43 -11.99 -24.85 10.02
CA PRO A 43 -11.53 -24.21 11.25
C PRO A 43 -10.75 -25.22 12.06
N VAL A 44 -9.45 -25.01 12.21
CA VAL A 44 -8.66 -25.76 13.17
C VAL A 44 -9.28 -25.41 14.52
N ASN A 45 -9.67 -26.40 15.30
CA ASN A 45 -10.20 -26.21 16.65
C ASN A 45 -9.02 -25.75 17.55
N ILE A 46 -8.61 -24.49 17.37
CA ILE A 46 -7.66 -23.82 18.23
C ILE A 46 -8.45 -23.59 19.52
N GLY A 47 -8.06 -24.32 20.59
CA GLY A 47 -8.67 -24.12 21.90
C GLY A 47 -8.82 -22.63 22.16
N LYS A 48 -10.01 -22.17 22.59
CA LYS A 48 -10.33 -20.76 22.74
C LYS A 48 -9.30 -20.09 23.66
N LYS A 49 -8.24 -19.52 23.08
CA LYS A 49 -7.43 -18.54 23.77
C LYS A 49 -8.30 -17.31 23.94
N THR A 50 -8.48 -16.85 25.15
CA THR A 50 -9.26 -15.63 25.44
C THR A 50 -8.33 -14.45 25.43
N ILE A 51 -8.69 -13.41 24.67
CA ILE A 51 -7.98 -12.13 24.73
C ILE A 51 -8.30 -11.49 26.07
N PRO A 52 -7.27 -11.14 26.91
CA PRO A 52 -7.49 -10.45 28.18
C PRO A 52 -8.21 -9.11 27.99
N SER A 53 -9.00 -8.72 28.97
CA SER A 53 -9.67 -7.39 28.91
C SER A 53 -8.64 -6.26 28.94
N ARG A 54 -9.03 -5.08 28.44
CA ARG A 54 -8.16 -3.88 28.50
C ARG A 54 -7.74 -3.57 29.96
N ALA A 55 -8.64 -3.76 30.90
CA ALA A 55 -8.35 -3.54 32.33
C ALA A 55 -7.25 -4.49 32.83
N ASP A 56 -7.31 -5.77 32.45
CA ASP A 56 -6.25 -6.76 32.81
C ASP A 56 -4.92 -6.41 32.15
N GLN A 57 -4.95 -5.95 30.91
CA GLN A 57 -3.75 -5.51 30.17
C GLN A 57 -3.09 -4.30 30.85
N LEU A 58 -3.85 -3.28 31.23
CA LEU A 58 -3.36 -2.13 31.96
C LEU A 58 -2.82 -2.50 33.35
N LEU A 59 -3.51 -3.39 34.06
CA LEU A 59 -3.02 -3.88 35.34
C LEU A 59 -1.68 -4.60 35.19
N LYS A 60 -1.52 -5.43 34.14
CA LYS A 60 -0.25 -6.09 33.85
C LYS A 60 0.86 -5.10 33.49
N LEU A 61 0.56 -4.06 32.67
CA LEU A 61 1.51 -3.01 32.33
C LEU A 61 2.00 -2.24 33.57
N SER A 62 1.11 -1.94 34.51
CA SER A 62 1.42 -1.12 35.69
C SER A 62 2.08 -1.87 36.85
N LYS A 63 2.30 -3.19 36.75
CA LYS A 63 2.95 -3.99 37.80
C LYS A 63 4.43 -3.70 37.99
N GLY A 64 5.09 -3.02 37.02
CA GLY A 64 6.51 -2.74 37.06
C GLY A 64 7.41 -3.91 36.62
N ASP A 65 6.83 -4.99 36.10
CA ASP A 65 7.60 -6.10 35.53
C ASP A 65 8.34 -5.63 34.28
N GLN A 66 9.57 -6.10 34.09
CA GLN A 66 10.38 -5.75 32.93
C GLN A 66 10.01 -6.61 31.72
N TYR A 67 9.63 -5.96 30.62
CA TYR A 67 9.44 -6.60 29.31
C TYR A 67 10.78 -6.82 28.59
N ASP A 68 10.85 -7.82 27.73
CA ASP A 68 11.99 -7.97 26.82
C ASP A 68 11.90 -6.92 25.70
N VAL A 69 10.69 -6.71 25.16
CA VAL A 69 10.40 -5.75 24.09
C VAL A 69 9.15 -4.95 24.43
N LEU A 70 9.25 -3.63 24.30
CA LEU A 70 8.12 -2.70 24.37
C LEU A 70 7.99 -2.00 23.03
N VAL A 71 6.84 -2.13 22.40
CA VAL A 71 6.50 -1.51 21.10
C VAL A 71 5.58 -0.32 21.34
N ILE A 72 5.91 0.83 20.76
CA ILE A 72 5.15 2.07 20.87
C ILE A 72 4.54 2.43 19.51
N GLY A 73 3.22 2.33 19.41
CA GLY A 73 2.44 2.56 18.19
C GLY A 73 1.75 1.30 17.68
N GLY A 74 0.42 1.32 17.67
CA GLY A 74 -0.48 0.21 17.28
C GLY A 74 -0.91 0.24 15.82
N GLY A 75 -0.04 0.74 14.93
CA GLY A 75 -0.20 0.60 13.48
C GLY A 75 0.25 -0.77 12.99
N ALA A 76 0.18 -1.00 11.67
CA ALA A 76 0.57 -2.29 11.05
C ALA A 76 2.00 -2.72 11.43
N THR A 77 2.95 -1.78 11.46
CA THR A 77 4.34 -2.04 11.84
C THR A 77 4.47 -2.47 13.30
N GLY A 78 3.85 -1.73 14.22
CA GLY A 78 3.97 -2.05 15.64
C GLY A 78 3.22 -3.32 16.03
N CYS A 79 2.02 -3.53 15.50
CA CYS A 79 1.28 -4.78 15.70
C CYS A 79 2.07 -5.99 15.16
N GLY A 80 2.67 -5.86 13.96
CA GLY A 80 3.50 -6.90 13.38
C GLY A 80 4.76 -7.19 14.20
N ALA A 81 5.45 -6.14 14.67
CA ALA A 81 6.64 -6.27 15.51
C ALA A 81 6.32 -6.94 16.86
N ALA A 82 5.20 -6.56 17.48
CA ALA A 82 4.77 -7.15 18.74
C ALA A 82 4.39 -8.64 18.59
N LEU A 83 3.68 -8.99 17.51
CA LEU A 83 3.34 -10.36 17.22
C LEU A 83 4.60 -11.22 16.98
N ASP A 84 5.51 -10.74 16.12
CA ASP A 84 6.75 -11.48 15.81
C ASP A 84 7.63 -11.65 17.06
N ALA A 85 7.79 -10.63 17.88
CA ALA A 85 8.54 -10.71 19.13
C ALA A 85 7.91 -11.74 20.09
N GLN A 86 6.60 -11.69 20.28
CA GLN A 86 5.87 -12.61 21.13
C GLN A 86 5.98 -14.05 20.63
N MET A 87 5.84 -14.27 19.31
CA MET A 87 5.98 -15.60 18.70
C MET A 87 7.40 -16.19 18.80
N ARG A 88 8.41 -15.34 19.00
CA ARG A 88 9.79 -15.75 19.32
C ARG A 88 10.02 -16.05 20.81
N GLY A 89 8.98 -15.96 21.64
CA GLY A 89 9.05 -16.22 23.08
C GLY A 89 9.55 -15.07 23.93
N LEU A 90 9.60 -13.84 23.39
CA LEU A 90 9.96 -12.65 24.14
C LEU A 90 8.73 -12.13 24.92
N ASN A 91 8.92 -11.74 26.18
CA ASN A 91 7.88 -11.06 26.95
C ASN A 91 7.66 -9.66 26.37
N THR A 92 6.54 -9.49 25.65
CA THR A 92 6.30 -8.32 24.78
C THR A 92 5.14 -7.48 25.27
N ALA A 93 5.31 -6.15 25.23
CA ALA A 93 4.24 -5.18 25.39
C ALA A 93 4.07 -4.32 24.15
N LEU A 94 2.82 -3.92 23.84
CA LEU A 94 2.43 -2.99 22.78
C LEU A 94 1.49 -1.95 23.36
N ILE A 95 1.83 -0.67 23.18
CA ILE A 95 0.93 0.44 23.54
C ILE A 95 0.60 1.30 22.32
N GLU A 96 -0.63 1.82 22.28
CA GLU A 96 -1.13 2.73 21.26
C GLU A 96 -1.84 3.92 21.92
N ARG A 97 -1.46 5.16 21.56
CA ARG A 97 -2.02 6.38 22.15
C ARG A 97 -3.50 6.61 21.84
N GLY A 98 -3.93 6.20 20.65
CA GLY A 98 -5.32 6.23 20.19
C GLY A 98 -5.91 4.83 20.13
N ASP A 99 -6.58 4.52 19.04
CA ASP A 99 -7.00 3.16 18.76
C ASP A 99 -6.09 2.49 17.73
N PHE A 100 -6.10 1.17 17.65
CA PHE A 100 -5.28 0.44 16.68
C PHE A 100 -5.62 0.87 15.26
N ALA A 101 -4.57 1.07 14.45
CA ALA A 101 -4.66 1.50 13.06
C ALA A 101 -5.41 2.83 12.83
N SER A 102 -5.54 3.70 13.81
CA SER A 102 -6.31 4.96 13.73
C SER A 102 -5.70 5.98 12.75
N GLU A 103 -4.41 5.89 12.46
CA GLU A 103 -3.70 6.80 11.56
C GLU A 103 -3.38 6.13 10.20
N THR A 104 -2.17 6.21 9.69
CA THR A 104 -1.75 5.73 8.36
C THR A 104 -2.28 4.33 8.01
N SER A 105 -2.21 3.41 8.97
CA SER A 105 -2.58 2.00 8.77
C SER A 105 -4.07 1.74 8.56
N GLY A 106 -4.94 2.69 8.89
CA GLY A 106 -6.38 2.63 8.61
C GLY A 106 -6.84 3.59 7.51
N ARG A 107 -5.92 4.41 6.98
CA ARG A 107 -6.22 5.50 6.03
C ARG A 107 -5.59 5.27 4.65
N SER A 108 -5.22 4.03 4.33
CA SER A 108 -4.61 3.67 3.04
C SER A 108 -5.64 3.55 1.91
N THR A 109 -5.16 3.31 0.69
CA THR A 109 -5.98 2.96 -0.50
C THR A 109 -6.60 1.56 -0.39
N LYS A 110 -6.41 0.85 0.73
CA LYS A 110 -6.93 -0.53 0.96
C LYS A 110 -6.35 -1.59 0.01
N LEU A 111 -5.24 -1.27 -0.68
CA LEU A 111 -4.52 -2.19 -1.56
C LEU A 111 -3.29 -2.78 -0.87
N ILE A 112 -3.09 -4.08 -1.05
CA ILE A 112 -1.82 -4.77 -0.80
C ILE A 112 -1.05 -4.73 -2.13
N TRP A 113 -0.43 -3.56 -2.37
CA TRP A 113 0.20 -3.19 -3.63
C TRP A 113 1.59 -3.79 -3.78
N ALA A 114 1.87 -4.51 -4.88
CA ALA A 114 3.20 -5.05 -5.13
C ALA A 114 4.10 -4.17 -6.02
N GLY A 115 3.63 -2.97 -6.40
CA GLY A 115 4.52 -1.92 -6.87
C GLY A 115 4.91 -1.99 -8.35
N ILE A 116 3.99 -2.30 -9.27
CA ILE A 116 4.25 -2.30 -10.71
C ILE A 116 4.88 -0.98 -11.21
N ARG A 117 4.55 0.16 -10.58
CA ARG A 117 5.13 1.47 -10.89
C ARG A 117 6.65 1.48 -10.73
N TYR A 118 7.18 0.81 -9.70
CA TYR A 118 8.63 0.78 -9.44
C TYR A 118 9.40 0.00 -10.50
N ILE A 119 8.79 -1.03 -11.10
CA ILE A 119 9.37 -1.70 -12.26
C ILE A 119 9.50 -0.72 -13.42
N ALA A 120 8.43 0.03 -13.71
CA ALA A 120 8.44 1.01 -14.80
C ALA A 120 9.46 2.13 -14.55
N THR A 121 9.55 2.66 -13.31
CA THR A 121 10.55 3.69 -12.95
C THR A 121 11.98 3.15 -12.99
N GLY A 122 12.21 1.90 -12.58
CA GLY A 122 13.50 1.23 -12.66
C GLY A 122 13.97 1.08 -14.12
N PHE A 123 13.09 0.63 -15.02
CA PHE A 123 13.41 0.59 -16.46
C PHE A 123 13.64 1.98 -17.04
N ALA A 124 12.84 2.99 -16.65
CA ALA A 124 13.04 4.37 -17.07
C ALA A 124 14.40 4.92 -16.62
N ALA A 125 14.82 4.58 -15.39
CA ALA A 125 16.14 4.97 -14.88
C ALA A 125 17.28 4.39 -15.71
N LEU A 126 17.20 3.12 -16.12
CA LEU A 126 18.21 2.50 -17.00
C LEU A 126 18.32 3.20 -18.37
N LEU A 127 17.19 3.70 -18.89
CA LEU A 127 17.12 4.32 -20.23
C LEU A 127 17.48 5.81 -20.24
N ARG A 128 17.61 6.46 -19.09
CA ARG A 128 17.96 7.89 -19.02
C ARG A 128 19.38 8.14 -19.53
N PHE A 129 19.54 9.09 -20.47
CA PHE A 129 20.83 9.44 -21.08
C PHE A 129 21.91 9.79 -20.04
N ARG A 130 21.53 10.46 -18.94
CA ARG A 130 22.42 10.79 -17.82
C ARG A 130 23.01 9.56 -17.13
N ASN A 131 22.32 8.44 -17.16
CA ASN A 131 22.76 7.19 -16.52
C ASN A 131 23.67 6.34 -17.42
N LEU A 132 23.77 6.67 -18.71
CA LEU A 132 24.78 6.07 -19.61
C LEU A 132 26.21 6.40 -19.18
N THR A 133 26.42 7.51 -18.47
CA THR A 133 27.72 7.89 -17.90
C THR A 133 28.01 7.24 -16.53
N ARG A 134 26.98 6.65 -15.89
CA ARG A 134 27.08 5.95 -14.61
C ARG A 134 26.29 4.64 -14.63
N PRO A 135 26.66 3.68 -15.47
CA PRO A 135 25.86 2.47 -15.68
C PRO A 135 25.80 1.57 -14.44
N ILE A 136 26.82 1.60 -13.60
CA ILE A 136 26.88 0.79 -12.37
C ILE A 136 25.86 1.29 -11.35
N ASP A 137 25.75 2.61 -11.15
CA ASP A 137 24.79 3.22 -10.24
C ASP A 137 23.35 2.94 -10.70
N ALA A 138 23.08 3.15 -12.00
CA ALA A 138 21.76 2.88 -12.59
C ALA A 138 21.36 1.39 -12.48
N LEU A 139 22.30 0.47 -12.62
CA LEU A 139 22.05 -0.96 -12.45
C LEU A 139 21.81 -1.32 -10.98
N SER A 140 22.50 -0.65 -10.05
CA SER A 140 22.30 -0.81 -8.61
C SER A 140 20.90 -0.35 -8.19
N ASP A 141 20.48 0.82 -8.67
CA ASP A 141 19.16 1.38 -8.42
C ASP A 141 18.07 0.46 -8.98
N PHE A 142 18.20 0.03 -10.23
CA PHE A 142 17.27 -0.94 -10.84
C PHE A 142 17.17 -2.24 -10.02
N LYS A 143 18.32 -2.77 -9.58
CA LYS A 143 18.34 -4.00 -8.75
C LYS A 143 17.65 -3.79 -7.41
N GLY A 144 17.79 -2.61 -6.80
CA GLY A 144 17.10 -2.23 -5.57
C GLY A 144 15.58 -2.22 -5.75
N GLU A 145 15.09 -1.50 -6.75
CA GLU A 145 13.66 -1.42 -7.11
C GLU A 145 13.08 -2.80 -7.43
N PHE A 146 13.80 -3.60 -8.22
CA PHE A 146 13.35 -4.94 -8.59
C PHE A 146 13.29 -5.89 -7.40
N LYS A 147 14.27 -5.83 -6.48
CA LYS A 147 14.28 -6.62 -5.24
C LYS A 147 13.11 -6.23 -4.33
N MET A 148 12.80 -4.92 -4.24
CA MET A 148 11.66 -4.43 -3.48
C MET A 148 10.34 -4.98 -4.02
N VAL A 149 10.16 -4.96 -5.35
CA VAL A 149 8.94 -5.51 -5.99
C VAL A 149 8.81 -7.01 -5.75
N LEU A 150 9.90 -7.78 -5.89
CA LEU A 150 9.88 -9.22 -5.58
C LEU A 150 9.52 -9.49 -4.11
N GLY A 151 10.07 -8.70 -3.18
CA GLY A 151 9.71 -8.75 -1.78
C GLY A 151 8.23 -8.48 -1.55
N ALA A 152 7.71 -7.41 -2.15
CA ALA A 152 6.29 -7.03 -2.06
C ALA A 152 5.34 -8.11 -2.61
N HIS A 153 5.69 -8.76 -3.72
CA HIS A 153 4.93 -9.90 -4.26
C HIS A 153 4.88 -11.07 -3.27
N LYS A 154 6.02 -11.40 -2.65
CA LYS A 154 6.11 -12.47 -1.65
C LYS A 154 5.24 -12.17 -0.43
N GLU A 155 5.37 -10.96 0.12
CA GLU A 155 4.58 -10.54 1.28
C GLU A 155 3.09 -10.47 0.98
N ARG A 156 2.70 -9.93 -0.19
CA ARG A 156 1.30 -9.92 -0.64
C ARG A 156 0.72 -11.34 -0.68
N ARG A 157 1.48 -12.30 -1.23
CA ARG A 157 1.05 -13.70 -1.28
C ARG A 157 0.85 -14.27 0.13
N ILE A 158 1.83 -14.07 1.03
CA ILE A 158 1.75 -14.53 2.41
C ILE A 158 0.50 -13.97 3.11
N LEU A 159 0.24 -12.67 2.94
CA LEU A 159 -0.95 -12.02 3.53
C LEU A 159 -2.25 -12.60 2.98
N LEU A 160 -2.34 -12.85 1.67
CA LEU A 160 -3.54 -13.40 1.03
C LEU A 160 -3.77 -14.87 1.39
N ASP A 161 -2.70 -15.67 1.44
CA ASP A 161 -2.78 -17.10 1.75
C ASP A 161 -3.12 -17.32 3.24
N ASN A 162 -2.50 -16.54 4.15
CA ASN A 162 -2.68 -16.71 5.59
C ASN A 162 -3.95 -16.05 6.13
N ASN A 163 -4.48 -15.03 5.44
CA ASN A 163 -5.63 -14.25 5.92
C ASN A 163 -6.77 -14.20 4.89
N PRO A 164 -7.28 -15.36 4.39
CA PRO A 164 -8.31 -15.39 3.36
C PRO A 164 -9.63 -14.76 3.79
N HIS A 165 -9.87 -14.61 5.10
CA HIS A 165 -11.05 -13.98 5.68
C HIS A 165 -10.95 -12.45 5.78
N LEU A 166 -9.73 -11.89 5.64
CA LEU A 166 -9.47 -10.44 5.70
C LEU A 166 -9.08 -9.85 4.36
N THR A 167 -8.60 -10.69 3.42
CA THR A 167 -7.99 -10.27 2.17
C THR A 167 -8.64 -10.95 0.97
N ASN A 168 -8.60 -10.29 -0.19
CA ASN A 168 -9.07 -10.85 -1.46
C ASN A 168 -8.22 -10.32 -2.63
N TRP A 169 -8.23 -11.07 -3.74
CA TRP A 169 -7.76 -10.56 -5.01
C TRP A 169 -8.78 -9.60 -5.60
N VAL A 170 -8.34 -8.43 -6.07
CA VAL A 170 -9.14 -7.49 -6.82
C VAL A 170 -8.57 -7.35 -8.23
N PRO A 171 -9.37 -7.61 -9.28
CA PRO A 171 -8.99 -7.29 -10.65
C PRO A 171 -8.96 -5.76 -10.81
N ILE A 172 -7.93 -5.24 -11.46
CA ILE A 172 -7.77 -3.82 -11.75
C ILE A 172 -7.69 -3.64 -13.25
N ALA A 173 -8.65 -2.92 -13.79
CA ALA A 173 -8.75 -2.59 -15.20
C ALA A 173 -8.01 -1.30 -15.51
N VAL A 174 -7.24 -1.30 -16.58
CA VAL A 174 -6.55 -0.12 -17.12
C VAL A 174 -7.13 0.18 -18.50
N PRO A 175 -8.07 1.13 -18.61
CA PRO A 175 -8.67 1.52 -19.87
C PRO A 175 -7.68 2.26 -20.76
N MET A 176 -7.56 1.85 -22.01
CA MET A 176 -6.70 2.49 -23.01
C MET A 176 -7.54 3.16 -24.09
N LYS A 177 -7.45 4.50 -24.17
CA LYS A 177 -8.13 5.32 -25.19
C LYS A 177 -7.32 5.44 -26.47
N THR A 178 -5.99 5.37 -26.36
CA THR A 178 -5.05 5.55 -27.48
C THR A 178 -4.08 4.39 -27.58
N TRP A 179 -3.46 4.20 -28.75
CA TRP A 179 -2.39 3.23 -28.96
C TRP A 179 -1.01 3.77 -28.55
N THR A 180 -0.92 5.09 -28.43
CA THR A 180 0.30 5.79 -27.97
C THR A 180 -0.10 6.91 -27.04
N ILE A 181 0.76 7.25 -26.08
CA ILE A 181 0.56 8.36 -25.13
C ILE A 181 1.58 9.45 -25.43
N TRP A 182 1.09 10.70 -25.55
CA TRP A 182 1.94 11.86 -25.69
C TRP A 182 1.40 13.03 -24.85
N PRO A 183 2.25 13.75 -24.09
CA PRO A 183 3.70 13.51 -23.91
C PRO A 183 3.99 12.14 -23.29
N ALA A 184 5.17 11.60 -23.62
CA ALA A 184 5.57 10.27 -23.18
C ALA A 184 5.62 10.18 -21.65
N PRO A 185 4.97 9.18 -21.04
CA PRO A 185 5.08 8.96 -19.59
C PRO A 185 6.53 8.88 -19.13
N MET A 186 6.83 9.35 -17.92
CA MET A 186 8.17 9.35 -17.34
C MET A 186 9.24 10.08 -18.17
N GLY A 187 8.82 10.92 -19.14
CA GLY A 187 9.69 11.76 -19.93
C GLY A 187 10.60 11.04 -20.93
N HIS A 188 10.34 9.76 -21.23
CA HIS A 188 11.14 9.01 -22.20
C HIS A 188 10.30 8.49 -23.37
N PRO A 189 10.68 8.74 -24.66
CA PRO A 189 9.88 8.41 -25.85
C PRO A 189 9.42 6.95 -25.96
N LEU A 190 10.21 6.00 -25.47
CA LEU A 190 9.82 4.57 -25.47
C LEU A 190 8.53 4.30 -24.66
N PHE A 191 8.22 5.11 -23.66
CA PHE A 191 6.99 4.95 -22.91
C PHE A 191 5.75 5.45 -23.65
N SER A 192 5.91 6.14 -24.79
CA SER A 192 4.77 6.47 -25.67
C SER A 192 4.03 5.24 -26.18
N ILE A 193 4.73 4.11 -26.36
CA ILE A 193 4.12 2.85 -26.82
C ILE A 193 3.62 1.97 -25.66
N MET A 194 3.61 2.49 -24.43
CA MET A 194 3.14 1.75 -23.25
C MET A 194 1.78 1.07 -23.46
N PRO A 195 0.78 1.72 -24.07
CA PRO A 195 -0.49 1.05 -24.34
C PRO A 195 -0.33 -0.27 -25.13
N LEU A 196 0.55 -0.31 -26.12
CA LEU A 196 0.77 -1.51 -26.95
C LEU A 196 1.48 -2.64 -26.19
N VAL A 197 2.38 -2.31 -25.27
CA VAL A 197 3.20 -3.29 -24.53
C VAL A 197 2.63 -3.65 -23.16
N LEU A 198 1.64 -2.92 -22.67
CA LEU A 198 1.06 -3.10 -21.33
C LEU A 198 0.61 -4.54 -21.04
N PRO A 199 -0.03 -5.28 -21.96
CA PRO A 199 -0.39 -6.67 -21.71
C PRO A 199 0.82 -7.57 -21.43
N ALA A 200 1.93 -7.34 -22.13
CA ALA A 200 3.18 -8.07 -21.90
C ALA A 200 3.83 -7.67 -20.56
N VAL A 201 3.75 -6.40 -20.19
CA VAL A 201 4.21 -5.91 -18.88
C VAL A 201 3.43 -6.58 -17.75
N PHE A 202 2.11 -6.73 -17.87
CA PHE A 202 1.31 -7.41 -16.86
C PHE A 202 1.59 -8.92 -16.81
N LYS A 203 1.88 -9.57 -17.94
CA LYS A 203 2.35 -10.97 -17.92
C LYS A 203 3.71 -11.13 -17.25
N PHE A 204 4.61 -10.21 -17.48
CA PHE A 204 5.88 -10.18 -16.76
C PHE A 204 5.63 -9.98 -15.25
N TYR A 205 4.72 -9.09 -14.87
CA TYR A 205 4.33 -8.87 -13.48
C TYR A 205 3.72 -10.13 -12.84
N ASP A 206 2.86 -10.88 -13.56
CA ASP A 206 2.36 -12.19 -13.10
C ASP A 206 3.49 -13.19 -12.84
N SER A 207 4.55 -13.18 -13.68
CA SER A 207 5.68 -14.08 -13.51
C SER A 207 6.50 -13.80 -12.24
N LEU A 208 6.55 -12.53 -11.79
CA LEU A 208 7.28 -12.14 -10.58
C LEU A 208 6.65 -12.70 -9.29
N CYS A 209 5.34 -12.98 -9.31
CA CYS A 209 4.69 -13.71 -8.21
C CYS A 209 4.70 -15.23 -8.41
N GLY A 210 5.44 -15.75 -9.38
CA GLY A 210 5.47 -17.17 -9.74
C GLY A 210 4.12 -17.68 -10.27
N PHE A 211 3.34 -16.83 -10.95
CA PHE A 211 2.00 -17.14 -11.45
C PHE A 211 1.02 -17.67 -10.40
N THR A 212 1.20 -17.26 -9.15
CA THR A 212 0.32 -17.63 -8.03
C THR A 212 -0.86 -16.68 -7.86
N CYS A 213 -0.87 -15.55 -8.58
CA CYS A 213 -2.00 -14.64 -8.70
C CYS A 213 -2.94 -15.06 -9.85
N PRO A 214 -4.20 -14.60 -9.87
CA PRO A 214 -5.05 -14.75 -11.03
C PRO A 214 -4.38 -14.10 -12.27
N PRO A 215 -4.47 -14.74 -13.46
CA PRO A 215 -3.71 -14.29 -14.61
C PRO A 215 -4.25 -12.96 -15.19
N SER A 216 -3.35 -12.03 -15.46
CA SER A 216 -3.68 -10.82 -16.20
C SER A 216 -4.23 -11.15 -17.60
N HIS A 217 -5.13 -10.32 -18.12
CA HIS A 217 -5.76 -10.57 -19.40
C HIS A 217 -6.20 -9.28 -20.10
N LEU A 218 -6.52 -9.40 -21.40
CA LEU A 218 -7.12 -8.34 -22.19
C LEU A 218 -8.64 -8.47 -22.21
N MET A 219 -9.32 -7.34 -22.17
CA MET A 219 -10.75 -7.21 -22.32
C MET A 219 -11.05 -6.27 -23.50
N SER A 220 -11.92 -6.69 -24.40
CA SER A 220 -12.37 -5.81 -25.49
C SER A 220 -13.23 -4.67 -24.95
N SER A 221 -13.25 -3.54 -25.68
CA SER A 221 -14.07 -2.37 -25.34
C SER A 221 -15.54 -2.75 -25.12
N SER A 222 -16.12 -3.59 -26.01
CA SER A 222 -17.50 -4.04 -25.89
C SER A 222 -17.77 -4.85 -24.61
N ARG A 223 -16.81 -5.68 -24.18
CA ARG A 223 -16.93 -6.45 -22.94
C ARG A 223 -16.75 -5.55 -21.71
N ALA A 224 -15.83 -4.60 -21.78
CA ALA A 224 -15.61 -3.62 -20.72
C ALA A 224 -16.87 -2.79 -20.47
N ARG A 225 -17.51 -2.27 -21.54
CA ARG A 225 -18.77 -1.52 -21.43
C ARG A 225 -19.95 -2.34 -20.94
N ARG A 226 -20.00 -3.65 -21.24
CA ARG A 226 -21.03 -4.51 -20.62
C ARG A 226 -20.85 -4.66 -19.11
N LYS A 227 -19.60 -4.64 -18.62
CA LYS A 227 -19.30 -4.69 -17.18
C LYS A 227 -19.42 -3.33 -16.50
N PHE A 228 -19.15 -2.28 -17.22
CA PHE A 228 -19.20 -0.91 -16.75
C PHE A 228 -19.82 -0.01 -17.83
N PRO A 229 -21.15 0.10 -17.86
CA PRO A 229 -21.88 0.87 -18.89
C PRO A 229 -21.52 2.36 -18.90
N GLN A 230 -21.08 2.91 -17.75
CA GLN A 230 -20.65 4.31 -17.61
C GLN A 230 -19.27 4.58 -18.21
N LEU A 231 -18.53 3.56 -18.65
CA LEU A 231 -17.22 3.74 -19.26
C LEU A 231 -17.34 4.49 -20.59
N GLU A 232 -16.47 5.47 -20.79
CA GLU A 232 -16.42 6.29 -21.99
C GLU A 232 -16.27 5.46 -23.29
N GLU A 233 -16.88 5.92 -24.37
CA GLU A 233 -16.98 5.14 -25.61
C GLU A 233 -15.67 5.01 -26.40
N ASP A 234 -14.75 5.96 -26.23
CA ASP A 234 -13.46 6.01 -26.94
C ASP A 234 -12.44 4.97 -26.48
N VAL A 235 -12.72 4.24 -25.41
CA VAL A 235 -11.85 3.17 -24.89
C VAL A 235 -11.68 2.07 -25.94
N LYS A 236 -10.45 1.85 -26.40
CA LYS A 236 -10.07 0.87 -27.43
C LYS A 236 -10.04 -0.56 -26.89
N TYR A 237 -9.44 -0.73 -25.72
CA TYR A 237 -9.33 -2.00 -24.98
C TYR A 237 -9.02 -1.73 -23.50
N VAL A 238 -9.13 -2.76 -22.69
CA VAL A 238 -8.83 -2.71 -21.27
C VAL A 238 -7.83 -3.82 -20.93
N SER A 239 -6.75 -3.48 -20.28
CA SER A 239 -5.81 -4.44 -19.74
C SER A 239 -6.12 -4.69 -18.27
N VAL A 240 -6.24 -5.95 -17.85
CA VAL A 240 -6.60 -6.30 -16.48
C VAL A 240 -5.46 -7.05 -15.81
N PHE A 241 -5.11 -6.63 -14.61
CA PHE A 241 -4.15 -7.32 -13.72
C PHE A 241 -4.75 -7.44 -12.31
N TYR A 242 -4.08 -8.12 -11.41
CA TYR A 242 -4.62 -8.39 -10.08
C TYR A 242 -3.70 -7.87 -8.97
N GLU A 243 -4.32 -7.26 -7.97
CA GLU A 243 -3.69 -6.87 -6.71
C GLU A 243 -4.43 -7.45 -5.51
N GLY A 244 -3.79 -7.42 -4.35
CA GLY A 244 -4.47 -7.75 -3.10
C GLY A 244 -5.29 -6.56 -2.60
N GLN A 245 -6.44 -6.84 -2.01
CA GLN A 245 -7.28 -5.85 -1.32
C GLN A 245 -7.59 -6.33 0.09
N HIS A 246 -7.67 -5.42 1.04
CA HIS A 246 -8.04 -5.71 2.42
C HIS A 246 -8.71 -4.51 3.10
N ASN A 247 -9.40 -4.78 4.21
CA ASN A 247 -9.69 -3.71 5.17
C ASN A 247 -8.43 -3.52 6.04
N ASP A 248 -7.67 -2.48 5.77
CA ASP A 248 -6.38 -2.19 6.36
C ASP A 248 -6.45 -2.03 7.89
N ALA A 249 -7.40 -1.25 8.39
CA ALA A 249 -7.61 -1.05 9.83
C ALA A 249 -7.94 -2.40 10.51
N ARG A 250 -8.84 -3.18 9.92
CA ARG A 250 -9.22 -4.49 10.46
C ARG A 250 -8.04 -5.47 10.45
N THR A 251 -7.26 -5.50 9.36
CA THR A 251 -6.09 -6.36 9.27
C THR A 251 -5.06 -6.02 10.34
N ALA A 252 -4.71 -4.73 10.50
CA ALA A 252 -3.74 -4.31 11.52
C ALA A 252 -4.24 -4.59 12.94
N THR A 253 -5.53 -4.32 13.21
CA THR A 253 -6.15 -4.64 14.51
C THR A 253 -6.14 -6.14 14.80
N CYS A 254 -6.46 -6.99 13.81
CA CYS A 254 -6.41 -8.45 13.99
C CYS A 254 -4.99 -8.93 14.31
N ILE A 255 -3.95 -8.35 13.71
CA ILE A 255 -2.55 -8.67 14.04
C ILE A 255 -2.25 -8.32 15.51
N GLY A 256 -2.67 -7.14 15.98
CA GLY A 256 -2.51 -6.72 17.36
C GLY A 256 -3.27 -7.61 18.36
N LEU A 257 -4.50 -8.00 18.01
CA LEU A 257 -5.30 -8.94 18.82
C LEU A 257 -4.68 -10.34 18.85
N THR A 258 -4.12 -10.81 17.73
CA THR A 258 -3.38 -12.07 17.69
C THR A 258 -2.15 -12.02 18.60
N ALA A 259 -1.43 -10.90 18.64
CA ALA A 259 -0.33 -10.72 19.59
C ALA A 259 -0.80 -10.86 21.05
N ALA A 260 -1.96 -10.24 21.39
CA ALA A 260 -2.57 -10.37 22.71
C ALA A 260 -3.01 -11.80 23.01
N GLU A 261 -3.60 -12.50 22.04
CA GLU A 261 -4.00 -13.90 22.15
C GLU A 261 -2.80 -14.83 22.38
N GLU A 262 -1.64 -14.52 21.78
CA GLU A 262 -0.38 -15.23 21.99
C GLU A 262 0.35 -14.82 23.28
N GLY A 263 -0.23 -13.94 24.10
CA GLY A 263 0.23 -13.60 25.44
C GLY A 263 0.97 -12.25 25.57
N ALA A 264 1.12 -11.48 24.49
CA ALA A 264 1.64 -10.12 24.57
C ALA A 264 0.69 -9.23 25.40
N THR A 265 1.25 -8.26 26.11
CA THR A 265 0.46 -7.25 26.80
C THR A 265 0.15 -6.10 25.83
N VAL A 266 -1.13 -5.92 25.47
CA VAL A 266 -1.54 -5.00 24.40
C VAL A 266 -2.58 -4.01 24.91
N ALA A 267 -2.29 -2.69 24.85
CA ALA A 267 -3.22 -1.66 25.32
C ALA A 267 -3.34 -0.49 24.33
N ASN A 268 -4.57 -0.18 23.93
CA ASN A 268 -4.92 1.04 23.22
C ASN A 268 -5.19 2.20 24.19
N HIS A 269 -5.34 3.43 23.69
CA HIS A 269 -5.53 4.66 24.46
C HIS A 269 -4.47 4.82 25.58
N THR A 270 -3.26 4.32 25.35
CA THR A 270 -2.14 4.35 26.29
C THR A 270 -0.95 5.02 25.60
N GLU A 271 -0.60 6.21 26.08
CA GLU A 271 0.35 7.12 25.44
C GLU A 271 1.69 7.16 26.18
N MET A 272 2.78 7.08 25.44
CA MET A 272 4.11 7.42 25.98
C MET A 272 4.19 8.94 26.19
N ILE A 273 4.55 9.35 27.42
CA ILE A 273 4.70 10.76 27.79
C ILE A 273 6.12 11.15 28.17
N GLY A 274 7.04 10.18 28.22
CA GLY A 274 8.46 10.43 28.50
C GLY A 274 9.26 9.14 28.59
N THR A 275 10.58 9.29 28.66
CA THR A 275 11.55 8.19 28.85
C THR A 275 11.99 8.07 30.31
N ILE A 276 12.42 6.89 30.72
CA ILE A 276 13.03 6.60 32.02
C ILE A 276 14.45 6.13 31.75
N HIS A 277 15.41 6.81 32.33
CA HIS A 277 16.82 6.52 32.20
C HIS A 277 17.39 5.88 33.48
N GLU A 278 18.46 5.11 33.34
CA GLU A 278 19.10 4.38 34.44
C GLU A 278 19.63 5.31 35.54
N ASN A 279 20.10 6.52 35.16
CA ASN A 279 20.70 7.50 36.07
C ASN A 279 19.94 8.85 36.03
N GLY A 280 18.61 8.82 36.22
CA GLY A 280 17.78 10.04 36.12
C GLY A 280 17.60 10.49 34.70
N ASP A 281 18.11 11.69 34.33
CA ASP A 281 17.94 12.24 32.97
C ASP A 281 19.04 11.81 31.99
N SER A 282 19.90 10.86 32.37
CA SER A 282 21.05 10.41 31.58
C SER A 282 21.20 8.89 31.59
N GLY A 283 22.05 8.39 30.70
CA GLY A 283 22.34 6.98 30.61
C GLY A 283 21.38 6.20 29.71
N LYS A 284 21.38 4.89 29.87
CA LYS A 284 20.56 3.98 29.06
C LYS A 284 19.09 4.16 29.39
N VAL A 285 18.25 4.20 28.36
CA VAL A 285 16.78 4.11 28.51
C VAL A 285 16.42 2.71 29.01
N ILE A 286 15.73 2.63 30.14
CA ILE A 286 15.30 1.39 30.79
C ILE A 286 13.79 1.23 30.81
N GLY A 287 13.05 2.27 30.42
CA GLY A 287 11.59 2.25 30.39
C GLY A 287 11.00 3.55 29.86
N ILE A 288 9.71 3.66 29.98
CA ILE A 288 8.94 4.84 29.59
C ILE A 288 7.88 5.18 30.64
N LYS A 289 7.52 6.46 30.71
CA LYS A 289 6.33 6.94 31.40
C LYS A 289 5.15 6.89 30.46
N VAL A 290 4.05 6.32 30.89
CA VAL A 290 2.84 6.20 30.10
C VAL A 290 1.63 6.81 30.80
N ARG A 291 0.66 7.27 30.01
CA ARG A 291 -0.62 7.77 30.50
C ARG A 291 -1.74 6.98 29.84
N ASP A 292 -2.66 6.46 30.62
CA ASP A 292 -3.93 5.97 30.14
C ASP A 292 -4.86 7.15 29.80
N ASN A 293 -5.08 7.40 28.53
CA ASN A 293 -5.84 8.54 28.04
C ASN A 293 -7.35 8.48 28.38
N LEU A 294 -7.86 7.31 28.80
CA LEU A 294 -9.26 7.18 29.24
C LEU A 294 -9.45 7.52 30.71
N SER A 295 -8.50 7.17 31.57
CA SER A 295 -8.60 7.42 33.02
C SER A 295 -7.72 8.58 33.51
N GLY A 296 -6.75 9.03 32.70
CA GLY A 296 -5.74 10.01 33.09
C GLY A 296 -4.66 9.47 34.02
N LYS A 297 -4.66 8.18 34.36
CA LYS A 297 -3.66 7.58 35.24
C LYS A 297 -2.31 7.47 34.54
N GLU A 298 -1.25 7.80 35.26
CA GLU A 298 0.14 7.67 34.81
C GLU A 298 0.84 6.56 35.59
N PHE A 299 1.73 5.83 34.90
CA PHE A 299 2.54 4.76 35.47
C PHE A 299 3.78 4.50 34.62
N ASP A 300 4.73 3.78 35.18
CA ASP A 300 6.00 3.45 34.52
C ASP A 300 5.94 2.04 33.92
N VAL A 301 6.54 1.87 32.73
CA VAL A 301 6.70 0.58 32.04
C VAL A 301 8.16 0.37 31.70
N TYR A 302 8.73 -0.75 32.18
CA TYR A 302 10.14 -1.07 32.00
C TYR A 302 10.36 -2.09 30.88
N ALA A 303 11.41 -1.92 30.08
CA ALA A 303 11.77 -2.85 29.02
C ALA A 303 13.28 -2.87 28.74
N LYS A 304 13.79 -4.02 28.27
CA LYS A 304 15.18 -4.17 27.82
C LYS A 304 15.43 -3.50 26.47
N ALA A 305 14.41 -3.52 25.59
CA ALA A 305 14.43 -2.89 24.26
C ALA A 305 13.11 -2.17 24.00
N ILE A 306 13.17 -0.99 23.38
CA ILE A 306 12.00 -0.17 23.02
C ILE A 306 12.01 0.07 21.52
N ILE A 307 10.89 -0.21 20.86
CA ILE A 307 10.69 0.00 19.43
C ILE A 307 9.71 1.14 19.21
N PHE A 308 10.17 2.22 18.59
CA PHE A 308 9.31 3.33 18.17
C PHE A 308 8.68 3.02 16.82
N ALA A 309 7.40 2.64 16.81
CA ALA A 309 6.60 2.36 15.64
C ALA A 309 5.51 3.44 15.42
N GLY A 310 5.81 4.68 15.75
CA GLY A 310 4.88 5.82 15.74
C GLY A 310 4.51 6.34 14.34
N GLY A 311 4.90 5.64 13.26
CA GLY A 311 4.59 6.04 11.89
C GLY A 311 5.05 7.48 11.60
N PRO A 312 4.17 8.36 11.09
CA PRO A 312 4.53 9.74 10.78
C PRO A 312 4.89 10.58 12.03
N PHE A 313 4.58 10.10 13.23
CA PHE A 313 4.87 10.77 14.51
C PHE A 313 6.12 10.23 15.20
N THR A 314 6.88 9.35 14.56
CA THR A 314 8.07 8.70 15.16
C THR A 314 9.12 9.71 15.62
N ASP A 315 9.32 10.81 14.89
CA ASP A 315 10.30 11.83 15.29
C ASP A 315 9.90 12.56 16.58
N GLY A 316 8.61 12.65 16.89
CA GLY A 316 8.12 13.14 18.19
C GLY A 316 8.54 12.23 19.34
N LEU A 317 8.42 10.91 19.16
CA LEU A 317 8.85 9.91 20.14
C LEU A 317 10.39 9.93 20.32
N ARG A 318 11.14 10.03 19.22
CA ARG A 318 12.61 10.13 19.24
C ARG A 318 13.10 11.36 19.99
N LYS A 319 12.41 12.49 19.85
CA LYS A 319 12.73 13.73 20.56
C LYS A 319 12.45 13.67 22.07
N MET A 320 11.56 12.79 22.53
CA MET A 320 11.39 12.55 23.97
C MET A 320 12.60 11.87 24.60
N GLU A 321 13.33 11.07 23.80
CA GLU A 321 14.57 10.42 24.24
C GLU A 321 15.79 11.31 23.95
N GLN A 322 15.88 11.87 22.75
CA GLN A 322 16.99 12.73 22.32
C GLN A 322 16.43 14.01 21.64
N PRO A 323 16.29 15.12 22.38
CA PRO A 323 15.68 16.36 21.88
C PRO A 323 16.30 16.91 20.60
N ASP A 324 17.62 16.79 20.45
CA ASP A 324 18.39 17.31 19.31
C ASP A 324 18.50 16.32 18.12
N CYS A 325 17.78 15.19 18.15
CA CYS A 325 17.83 14.23 17.06
C CYS A 325 17.32 14.82 15.75
N LYS A 326 18.04 14.55 14.66
CA LYS A 326 17.62 14.95 13.32
C LYS A 326 16.39 14.14 12.87
N ALA A 327 15.52 14.77 12.09
CA ALA A 327 14.34 14.11 11.54
C ALA A 327 14.70 12.91 10.67
N ALA A 328 14.06 11.78 10.93
CA ALA A 328 14.20 10.53 10.15
C ALA A 328 12.94 10.17 9.36
N VAL A 329 11.86 10.93 9.54
CA VAL A 329 10.59 10.72 8.85
C VAL A 329 10.14 12.01 8.16
N ALA A 330 9.70 11.89 6.91
CA ALA A 330 9.03 12.95 6.17
C ALA A 330 7.58 12.55 5.91
N GLY A 331 6.64 13.43 6.19
CA GLY A 331 5.23 13.23 5.92
C GLY A 331 4.90 13.45 4.45
N ALA A 332 4.05 12.58 3.90
CA ALA A 332 3.42 12.81 2.59
C ALA A 332 1.91 12.51 2.71
N ALA A 333 1.11 13.57 2.65
CA ALA A 333 -0.33 13.50 2.74
C ALA A 333 -0.94 12.89 1.48
N GLY A 334 -2.02 12.13 1.63
CA GLY A 334 -2.79 11.61 0.53
C GLY A 334 -4.27 11.52 0.88
N SER A 335 -5.10 12.13 0.05
CA SER A 335 -6.55 12.18 0.24
C SER A 335 -7.25 11.11 -0.57
N HIS A 336 -8.36 10.63 -0.03
CA HIS A 336 -9.26 9.66 -0.64
C HIS A 336 -10.70 10.14 -0.50
N ILE A 337 -11.52 9.79 -1.47
CA ILE A 337 -12.99 9.97 -1.40
C ILE A 337 -13.69 8.64 -1.64
N VAL A 338 -14.90 8.52 -1.10
CA VAL A 338 -15.82 7.42 -1.38
C VAL A 338 -17.01 7.95 -2.15
N LEU A 339 -17.29 7.33 -3.28
CA LEU A 339 -18.43 7.61 -4.15
C LEU A 339 -19.40 6.43 -4.14
N PRO A 340 -20.65 6.60 -4.57
CA PRO A 340 -21.58 5.48 -4.82
C PRO A 340 -20.97 4.39 -5.69
N GLY A 341 -21.38 3.14 -5.48
CA GLY A 341 -20.77 1.96 -6.11
C GLY A 341 -20.84 1.94 -7.64
N TYR A 342 -21.82 2.65 -8.22
CA TYR A 342 -21.98 2.70 -9.68
C TYR A 342 -20.93 3.54 -10.43
N TYR A 343 -20.02 4.22 -9.72
CA TYR A 343 -18.88 4.95 -10.30
C TYR A 343 -17.67 4.05 -10.62
N ALA A 344 -17.74 2.76 -10.33
CA ALA A 344 -16.75 1.77 -10.77
C ALA A 344 -17.45 0.50 -11.25
N PRO A 345 -16.76 -0.37 -12.04
CA PRO A 345 -17.31 -1.67 -12.42
C PRO A 345 -17.58 -2.54 -11.19
N ASP A 346 -18.63 -3.34 -11.23
CA ASP A 346 -18.90 -4.30 -10.15
C ASP A 346 -17.75 -5.32 -10.01
N GLY A 347 -17.25 -5.43 -8.78
CA GLY A 347 -16.16 -6.35 -8.40
C GLY A 347 -14.81 -6.10 -9.08
N MET A 348 -14.61 -4.95 -9.75
CA MET A 348 -13.39 -4.61 -10.47
C MET A 348 -13.01 -3.16 -10.21
N GLY A 349 -11.70 -2.93 -9.93
CA GLY A 349 -11.15 -1.59 -9.87
C GLY A 349 -10.77 -1.04 -11.24
N LEU A 350 -10.61 0.27 -11.32
CA LEU A 350 -9.98 0.97 -12.44
C LEU A 350 -8.69 1.63 -11.96
N LEU A 351 -7.70 1.70 -12.85
CA LEU A 351 -6.47 2.46 -12.64
C LEU A 351 -6.29 3.46 -13.77
N ASP A 352 -6.24 4.74 -13.41
CA ASP A 352 -5.71 5.79 -14.26
C ASP A 352 -4.19 5.87 -14.10
N MET A 353 -3.46 5.65 -15.19
CA MET A 353 -2.00 5.79 -15.23
C MET A 353 -1.55 7.13 -15.82
N ASN A 354 -2.49 7.97 -16.23
CA ASN A 354 -2.22 9.23 -16.93
C ASN A 354 -3.10 10.38 -16.42
N THR A 355 -3.10 10.57 -15.09
CA THR A 355 -3.76 11.74 -14.48
C THR A 355 -3.15 13.04 -14.98
N SER A 356 -3.86 14.17 -14.77
CA SER A 356 -3.41 15.50 -15.19
C SER A 356 -2.02 15.89 -14.66
N ASP A 357 -1.60 15.32 -13.54
CA ASP A 357 -0.30 15.56 -12.91
C ASP A 357 0.67 14.35 -12.99
N GLY A 358 0.32 13.32 -13.76
CA GLY A 358 1.17 12.14 -14.01
C GLY A 358 1.23 11.14 -12.86
N ARG A 359 0.34 11.23 -11.88
CA ARG A 359 0.19 10.26 -10.80
C ARG A 359 -0.68 9.08 -11.22
N PHE A 360 -0.69 8.04 -10.40
CA PHE A 360 -1.63 6.93 -10.50
C PHE A 360 -2.85 7.18 -9.62
N LEU A 361 -4.04 7.01 -10.19
CA LEU A 361 -5.28 7.15 -9.47
C LEU A 361 -6.08 5.85 -9.56
N PHE A 362 -6.52 5.35 -8.40
CA PHE A 362 -7.31 4.14 -8.30
C PHE A 362 -8.78 4.45 -8.04
N PHE A 363 -9.64 3.66 -8.67
CA PHE A 363 -11.07 3.55 -8.39
C PHE A 363 -11.33 2.11 -8.00
N LEU A 364 -11.64 1.86 -6.75
CA LEU A 364 -11.71 0.49 -6.23
C LEU A 364 -13.09 0.18 -5.68
N PRO A 365 -13.63 -1.01 -5.95
CA PRO A 365 -14.83 -1.46 -5.27
C PRO A 365 -14.54 -1.58 -3.76
N TRP A 366 -15.36 -0.96 -2.93
CA TRP A 366 -15.17 -0.94 -1.49
C TRP A 366 -16.49 -0.95 -0.75
N GLN A 367 -16.86 -2.11 -0.16
CA GLN A 367 -18.07 -2.25 0.68
C GLN A 367 -19.35 -1.70 0.03
N GLY A 368 -19.60 -2.02 -1.23
CA GLY A 368 -20.74 -1.52 -1.99
C GLY A 368 -20.61 -0.10 -2.54
N SER A 369 -19.47 0.55 -2.33
CA SER A 369 -19.14 1.89 -2.79
C SER A 369 -17.89 1.87 -3.67
N THR A 370 -17.50 3.03 -4.21
CA THR A 370 -16.26 3.22 -4.98
C THR A 370 -15.31 4.09 -4.19
N LEU A 371 -14.15 3.54 -3.82
CA LEU A 371 -13.04 4.27 -3.25
C LEU A 371 -12.19 4.88 -4.36
N VAL A 372 -11.97 6.20 -4.32
CA VAL A 372 -11.12 6.93 -5.26
C VAL A 372 -9.94 7.58 -4.52
N GLY A 373 -8.75 7.37 -5.02
CA GLY A 373 -7.51 7.91 -4.43
C GLY A 373 -6.24 7.36 -5.09
N THR A 374 -5.14 8.01 -4.87
CA THR A 374 -4.86 8.98 -3.81
C THR A 374 -4.16 10.21 -4.38
N THR A 375 -4.28 11.33 -3.69
CA THR A 375 -3.41 12.51 -3.90
C THR A 375 -2.03 12.28 -3.27
N ASP A 376 -1.10 13.20 -3.49
CA ASP A 376 0.25 13.15 -2.92
C ASP A 376 0.79 14.56 -2.71
N ARG A 377 0.97 14.96 -1.45
CA ARG A 377 1.46 16.28 -1.06
C ARG A 377 2.43 16.18 0.11
N LYS A 378 3.59 16.80 0.01
CA LYS A 378 4.52 16.92 1.13
C LYS A 378 3.89 17.80 2.21
N GLU A 379 3.72 17.26 3.40
CA GLU A 379 3.10 17.95 4.53
C GLU A 379 3.52 17.28 5.84
N ASP A 380 3.71 18.08 6.87
CA ASP A 380 3.96 17.56 8.22
C ASP A 380 2.70 16.93 8.79
N ALA A 381 2.89 15.79 9.45
CA ALA A 381 1.76 15.01 9.96
C ALA A 381 1.08 15.71 11.14
N VAL A 382 -0.24 15.82 11.03
CA VAL A 382 -1.11 16.24 12.13
C VAL A 382 -2.05 15.09 12.51
N SER A 383 -2.51 15.06 13.75
CA SER A 383 -3.47 14.08 14.20
C SER A 383 -4.84 14.35 13.58
N SER A 384 -5.53 13.30 13.13
CA SER A 384 -6.86 13.39 12.54
C SER A 384 -6.98 14.39 11.37
N PRO A 385 -6.13 14.28 10.33
CA PRO A 385 -6.14 15.21 9.21
C PRO A 385 -7.48 15.18 8.46
N GLN A 386 -7.86 16.33 7.93
CA GLN A 386 -9.01 16.48 7.04
C GLN A 386 -8.52 16.71 5.61
N PRO A 387 -9.11 16.06 4.60
CA PRO A 387 -8.73 16.28 3.22
C PRO A 387 -9.10 17.71 2.79
N PRO A 388 -8.15 18.45 2.18
CA PRO A 388 -8.43 19.76 1.64
C PRO A 388 -9.46 19.72 0.50
N GLU A 389 -10.29 20.74 0.38
CA GLU A 389 -11.37 20.78 -0.62
C GLU A 389 -10.86 20.84 -2.06
N ASP A 390 -9.69 21.41 -2.30
CA ASP A 390 -9.02 21.43 -3.60
C ASP A 390 -8.59 20.01 -4.04
N GLU A 391 -8.13 19.18 -3.12
CA GLU A 391 -7.82 17.77 -3.42
C GLU A 391 -9.09 16.95 -3.71
N ILE A 392 -10.18 17.18 -2.99
CA ILE A 392 -11.46 16.54 -3.27
C ILE A 392 -11.95 16.92 -4.68
N LYS A 393 -11.90 18.22 -5.03
CA LYS A 393 -12.26 18.70 -6.36
C LYS A 393 -11.40 18.09 -7.46
N TRP A 394 -10.09 17.97 -7.21
CA TRP A 394 -9.17 17.34 -8.15
C TRP A 394 -9.54 15.84 -8.35
N LEU A 395 -9.80 15.09 -7.28
CA LEU A 395 -10.21 13.69 -7.36
C LEU A 395 -11.51 13.52 -8.16
N LEU A 396 -12.49 14.40 -7.98
CA LEU A 396 -13.74 14.39 -8.73
C LEU A 396 -13.51 14.69 -10.22
N SER A 397 -12.65 15.66 -10.54
CA SER A 397 -12.34 16.01 -11.94
C SER A 397 -11.59 14.89 -12.67
N GLU A 398 -10.71 14.15 -11.98
CA GLU A 398 -10.05 12.97 -12.55
C GLU A 398 -11.04 11.81 -12.75
N ALA A 399 -12.00 11.63 -11.81
CA ALA A 399 -13.04 10.62 -11.94
C ALA A 399 -13.90 10.80 -13.20
N GLU A 400 -14.25 12.04 -13.55
CA GLU A 400 -15.05 12.34 -14.73
C GLU A 400 -14.40 11.90 -16.05
N LYS A 401 -13.07 11.83 -16.13
CA LYS A 401 -12.35 11.51 -17.39
C LYS A 401 -12.60 10.09 -17.94
N TYR A 402 -13.08 9.18 -17.09
CA TYR A 402 -13.35 7.79 -17.48
C TYR A 402 -14.82 7.48 -17.65
N LEU A 403 -15.66 8.43 -17.31
CA LEU A 403 -17.11 8.30 -17.36
C LEU A 403 -17.66 8.91 -18.64
N SER A 404 -18.82 8.39 -19.06
CA SER A 404 -19.58 9.01 -20.14
C SER A 404 -19.74 10.53 -19.91
N PRO A 405 -19.60 11.37 -20.96
CA PRO A 405 -19.72 12.83 -20.83
C PRO A 405 -21.05 13.30 -20.23
N ASP A 406 -22.08 12.47 -20.29
CA ASP A 406 -23.41 12.75 -19.72
C ASP A 406 -23.44 12.59 -18.19
N LEU A 407 -22.44 11.93 -17.61
CA LEU A 407 -22.32 11.74 -16.18
C LEU A 407 -21.45 12.82 -15.55
N LYS A 408 -22.00 13.51 -14.57
CA LYS A 408 -21.28 14.49 -13.77
C LYS A 408 -21.09 13.98 -12.36
N VAL A 409 -19.84 13.96 -11.92
CA VAL A 409 -19.49 13.59 -10.53
C VAL A 409 -19.58 14.84 -9.66
N ARG A 410 -20.57 14.90 -8.80
CA ARG A 410 -20.83 16.08 -7.98
C ARG A 410 -20.14 16.00 -6.62
N ARG A 411 -19.86 17.15 -6.02
CA ARG A 411 -19.36 17.19 -4.63
C ARG A 411 -20.34 16.51 -3.66
N SER A 412 -21.64 16.59 -3.91
CA SER A 412 -22.71 15.93 -3.14
C SER A 412 -22.69 14.41 -3.25
N ASP A 413 -22.04 13.84 -4.25
CA ASP A 413 -21.93 12.39 -4.43
C ASP A 413 -20.82 11.78 -3.53
N VAL A 414 -19.99 12.63 -2.89
CA VAL A 414 -18.96 12.19 -1.97
C VAL A 414 -19.60 11.75 -0.65
N LEU A 415 -19.61 10.43 -0.43
CA LEU A 415 -20.19 9.81 0.76
C LEU A 415 -19.29 9.97 1.98
N SER A 416 -17.97 9.94 1.76
CA SER A 416 -16.95 10.10 2.79
C SER A 416 -15.65 10.57 2.16
N ALA A 417 -14.81 11.24 2.96
CA ALA A 417 -13.46 11.64 2.56
C ALA A 417 -12.52 11.54 3.76
N TRP A 418 -11.27 11.14 3.51
CA TRP A 418 -10.23 11.15 4.54
C TRP A 418 -8.86 11.43 3.93
N GLN A 419 -7.95 11.85 4.81
CA GLN A 419 -6.54 12.04 4.50
C GLN A 419 -5.68 11.18 5.43
N GLY A 420 -4.59 10.65 4.92
CA GLY A 420 -3.58 9.93 5.69
C GLY A 420 -2.18 10.36 5.30
N TYR A 421 -1.21 10.15 6.20
CA TYR A 421 0.19 10.47 5.94
C TYR A 421 1.01 9.22 5.70
N ARG A 422 1.82 9.22 4.63
CA ARG A 422 2.86 8.21 4.43
C ARG A 422 4.08 8.59 5.25
N PRO A 423 4.59 7.72 6.13
CA PRO A 423 5.85 7.94 6.85
C PRO A 423 7.02 7.58 5.94
N LEU A 424 7.50 8.53 5.14
CA LEU A 424 8.64 8.31 4.26
C LEU A 424 9.93 8.38 5.05
N ALA A 425 10.76 7.36 4.94
CA ALA A 425 12.07 7.33 5.58
C ALA A 425 12.97 8.44 4.99
N ARG A 426 13.60 9.20 5.87
CA ARG A 426 14.59 10.22 5.53
C ARG A 426 15.91 9.84 6.18
N ASP A 427 17.00 9.90 5.41
CA ASP A 427 18.33 9.78 5.98
C ASP A 427 18.66 11.05 6.82
N PRO A 428 18.79 10.94 8.14
CA PRO A 428 19.11 12.08 8.99
C PRO A 428 20.50 12.63 8.75
N HIS A 429 21.36 11.94 8.04
CA HIS A 429 22.73 12.32 7.71
C HIS A 429 22.89 12.82 6.27
N ALA A 430 21.83 12.72 5.43
CA ALA A 430 21.86 13.27 4.09
C ALA A 430 22.02 14.79 4.12
N PRO A 431 22.76 15.38 3.15
CA PRO A 431 22.83 16.83 3.02
C PRO A 431 21.41 17.39 2.76
N PRO A 432 21.10 18.60 3.25
CA PRO A 432 19.83 19.24 2.95
C PRO A 432 19.71 19.40 1.44
N GLY A 433 18.68 18.74 0.86
CA GLY A 433 18.33 18.79 -0.56
C GLY A 433 17.26 19.82 -0.84
#